data_b7199d0e07d4603a221c29233e97ca88
#
_entry.id   b7199d0e07d4603a221c29233e97ca88
#
_cell.length_a   1.000
_cell.length_b   1.000
_cell.length_c   1.000
_cell.angle_alpha   90.00
_cell.angle_beta   90.00
_cell.angle_gamma   90.00
#
_symmetry.space_group_name_H-M   'P 1'
#
loop_
_entity.id
_entity.type
_entity.pdbx_description
1 polymer ?
#
loop_
_entity_poly.entity_id
_entity_poly.type
_entity_poly.pdbx_seq_one_letter_code
_entity_poly.pdbx_strand_id
1 'polypeptide(L)'
;MKINSLYAVNFRNYESCSLQLSSMINVFYGQNAQGKTNLLEAIFYSAFGMSHRTSAEEEMLKMGADAMAVGVEYASFSGSHEVKIKKYRQHERWQKEILLDGARVRPKEHYGALNAVMFSPEDLQLVKGEPALRRRFFDMQIAQTDPVYYDLLLKYNRVLQQRNRLLKELRDNGGSPDVLQPWNEEFIRLAAAIVRRRLAALGKLQAIAGEIYSSITKGSEMLQVRYEQKANNSTLLYPQSAAEAAEDFYREQLSERQRLDILRGNTGIGPHRDDLQLLLNGLSLRAFGSQGQQRSGALALKLWQLQYVKNELGEFPVLLLDDVMSELDNSRRAQLLLFIDGRVQTFITVNDRELIPELAGNAYFKISGGSISEA
;
A
#
# COMPACT_ATOMS: atom_id res chain seq x y z
N MET A 1 -16.38 -2.65 -5.16
CA MET A 1 -15.82 -3.89 -5.75
C MET A 1 -16.17 -5.11 -4.91
N LYS A 2 -16.35 -6.29 -5.53
CA LYS A 2 -16.64 -7.55 -4.83
C LYS A 2 -15.93 -8.70 -5.52
N ILE A 3 -15.13 -9.48 -4.79
CA ILE A 3 -14.51 -10.72 -5.26
C ILE A 3 -15.54 -11.84 -5.14
N ASN A 4 -15.81 -12.54 -6.23
CA ASN A 4 -16.77 -13.64 -6.28
C ASN A 4 -16.08 -14.99 -6.03
N SER A 5 -14.87 -15.17 -6.58
CA SER A 5 -14.08 -16.38 -6.39
C SER A 5 -12.60 -16.08 -6.22
N LEU A 6 -11.91 -16.94 -5.49
CA LEU A 6 -10.45 -16.97 -5.32
C LEU A 6 -9.95 -18.36 -5.67
N TYR A 7 -8.91 -18.43 -6.48
CA TYR A 7 -8.18 -19.69 -6.69
C TYR A 7 -6.67 -19.47 -6.54
N ALA A 8 -5.98 -20.48 -6.05
CA ALA A 8 -4.53 -20.52 -5.98
C ALA A 8 -4.02 -21.93 -6.21
N VAL A 9 -2.88 -22.04 -6.90
CA VAL A 9 -2.19 -23.30 -7.18
C VAL A 9 -0.72 -23.12 -6.81
N ASN A 10 -0.18 -24.06 -6.04
CA ASN A 10 1.20 -24.05 -5.53
C ASN A 10 1.60 -22.72 -4.87
N PHE A 11 0.68 -22.14 -4.10
CA PHE A 11 0.88 -20.87 -3.44
C PHE A 11 1.08 -21.07 -1.92
N ARG A 12 2.24 -20.69 -1.39
CA ARG A 12 2.59 -20.86 0.01
C ARG A 12 2.42 -22.31 0.47
N ASN A 13 1.50 -22.58 1.40
CA ASN A 13 1.18 -23.93 1.88
C ASN A 13 0.05 -24.62 1.08
N TYR A 14 -0.60 -23.91 0.16
CA TYR A 14 -1.68 -24.46 -0.65
C TYR A 14 -1.15 -25.15 -1.91
N GLU A 15 -1.53 -26.42 -2.11
CA GLU A 15 -1.31 -27.12 -3.38
C GLU A 15 -2.30 -26.64 -4.43
N SER A 16 -3.57 -26.65 -4.07
CA SER A 16 -4.64 -26.02 -4.83
C SER A 16 -5.76 -25.62 -3.89
N CYS A 17 -6.36 -24.47 -4.15
CA CYS A 17 -7.60 -24.06 -3.51
C CYS A 17 -8.48 -23.31 -4.50
N SER A 18 -9.79 -23.47 -4.34
CA SER A 18 -10.81 -22.70 -5.07
C SER A 18 -11.96 -22.44 -4.11
N LEU A 19 -12.32 -21.16 -3.97
CA LEU A 19 -13.32 -20.69 -3.01
C LEU A 19 -14.35 -19.84 -3.72
N GLN A 20 -15.63 -20.09 -3.44
CA GLN A 20 -16.71 -19.14 -3.70
C GLN A 20 -16.87 -18.24 -2.47
N LEU A 21 -16.99 -16.96 -2.70
CA LEU A 21 -16.89 -15.95 -1.66
C LEU A 21 -18.21 -15.19 -1.48
N SER A 22 -18.56 -14.89 -0.22
CA SER A 22 -19.68 -14.03 0.08
C SER A 22 -19.39 -12.58 -0.34
N SER A 23 -20.40 -11.88 -0.78
CA SER A 23 -20.33 -10.45 -1.09
C SER A 23 -20.22 -9.54 0.15
N MET A 24 -20.29 -10.12 1.35
CA MET A 24 -20.22 -9.44 2.64
C MET A 24 -18.91 -9.75 3.35
N ILE A 25 -18.96 -10.45 4.47
CA ILE A 25 -17.80 -10.80 5.27
C ILE A 25 -17.43 -12.26 5.03
N ASN A 26 -16.17 -12.51 4.75
CA ASN A 26 -15.57 -13.83 4.60
C ASN A 26 -14.58 -14.05 5.75
N VAL A 27 -14.87 -14.98 6.64
CA VAL A 27 -14.08 -15.26 7.84
C VAL A 27 -13.25 -16.52 7.64
N PHE A 28 -11.94 -16.38 7.65
CA PHE A 28 -10.98 -17.48 7.65
C PHE A 28 -10.51 -17.73 9.07
N TYR A 29 -10.91 -18.84 9.65
CA TYR A 29 -10.59 -19.16 11.06
C TYR A 29 -9.85 -20.48 11.21
N GLY A 30 -9.09 -20.62 12.30
CA GLY A 30 -8.30 -21.80 12.63
C GLY A 30 -7.03 -21.43 13.40
N GLN A 31 -6.26 -22.44 13.81
CA GLN A 31 -5.04 -22.20 14.58
C GLN A 31 -3.99 -21.38 13.81
N ASN A 32 -2.97 -20.88 14.51
CA ASN A 32 -1.86 -20.17 13.90
C ASN A 32 -1.08 -21.09 12.95
N ALA A 33 -0.46 -20.47 11.93
CA ALA A 33 0.35 -21.13 10.90
C ALA A 33 -0.41 -22.12 9.99
N GLN A 34 -1.75 -22.15 10.00
CA GLN A 34 -2.54 -23.02 9.12
C GLN A 34 -2.70 -22.50 7.68
N GLY A 35 -2.38 -21.22 7.42
CA GLY A 35 -2.46 -20.64 6.09
C GLY A 35 -3.48 -19.51 5.93
N LYS A 36 -4.16 -19.07 6.99
CA LYS A 36 -5.16 -17.98 6.95
C LYS A 36 -4.61 -16.71 6.25
N THR A 37 -3.49 -16.18 6.74
CA THR A 37 -2.80 -15.02 6.15
C THR A 37 -2.42 -15.25 4.69
N ASN A 38 -2.11 -16.49 4.29
CA ASN A 38 -1.73 -16.80 2.91
C ASN A 38 -2.91 -16.61 1.93
N LEU A 39 -4.16 -16.81 2.36
CA LEU A 39 -5.34 -16.50 1.54
C LEU A 39 -5.50 -14.99 1.34
N LEU A 40 -5.32 -14.19 2.40
CA LEU A 40 -5.32 -12.73 2.27
C LEU A 40 -4.16 -12.25 1.39
N GLU A 41 -2.98 -12.87 1.52
CA GLU A 41 -1.82 -12.57 0.67
C GLU A 41 -2.12 -12.91 -0.80
N ALA A 42 -2.87 -13.98 -1.09
CA ALA A 42 -3.29 -14.31 -2.46
C ALA A 42 -4.20 -13.23 -3.07
N ILE A 43 -5.18 -12.72 -2.30
CA ILE A 43 -6.02 -11.60 -2.73
C ILE A 43 -5.19 -10.34 -2.92
N PHE A 44 -4.31 -10.01 -1.97
CA PHE A 44 -3.41 -8.86 -2.05
C PHE A 44 -2.49 -8.95 -3.27
N TYR A 45 -1.92 -10.14 -3.52
CA TYR A 45 -1.08 -10.38 -4.68
C TYR A 45 -1.85 -10.23 -6.00
N SER A 46 -3.10 -10.69 -6.05
CA SER A 46 -3.99 -10.49 -7.20
C SER A 46 -4.28 -9.01 -7.46
N ALA A 47 -4.40 -8.18 -6.41
CA ALA A 47 -4.67 -6.74 -6.54
C ALA A 47 -3.42 -5.93 -6.94
N PHE A 48 -2.26 -6.23 -6.38
CA PHE A 48 -1.07 -5.38 -6.52
C PHE A 48 0.05 -6.00 -7.36
N GLY A 49 -0.03 -7.29 -7.66
CA GLY A 49 1.06 -8.01 -8.32
C GLY A 49 2.33 -8.11 -7.48
N MET A 50 2.27 -7.88 -6.17
CA MET A 50 3.39 -8.00 -5.24
C MET A 50 2.92 -8.53 -3.89
N SER A 51 3.79 -9.19 -3.14
CA SER A 51 3.50 -9.56 -1.76
C SER A 51 3.65 -8.35 -0.82
N HIS A 52 2.84 -8.31 0.24
CA HIS A 52 3.03 -7.36 1.34
C HIS A 52 4.09 -7.83 2.35
N ARG A 53 4.46 -9.13 2.33
CA ARG A 53 5.35 -9.78 3.32
C ARG A 53 6.77 -9.94 2.82
N THR A 54 6.97 -10.14 1.52
CA THR A 54 8.30 -10.40 0.94
C THR A 54 8.49 -9.68 -0.39
N SER A 55 9.72 -9.28 -0.66
CA SER A 55 10.14 -8.81 -1.99
C SER A 55 10.63 -9.94 -2.90
N ALA A 56 10.96 -11.10 -2.32
CA ALA A 56 11.36 -12.29 -3.05
C ALA A 56 10.11 -13.12 -3.40
N GLU A 57 9.55 -12.89 -4.58
CA GLU A 57 8.30 -13.54 -4.99
C GLU A 57 8.41 -15.07 -5.04
N GLU A 58 9.64 -15.62 -5.14
CA GLU A 58 9.90 -17.06 -5.10
C GLU A 58 9.50 -17.69 -3.77
N GLU A 59 9.53 -16.93 -2.69
CA GLU A 59 9.09 -17.39 -1.37
C GLU A 59 7.56 -17.63 -1.29
N MET A 60 6.80 -17.15 -2.26
CA MET A 60 5.37 -17.42 -2.35
C MET A 60 5.04 -18.79 -2.99
N LEU A 61 6.00 -19.39 -3.68
CA LEU A 61 5.79 -20.75 -4.23
C LEU A 61 5.72 -21.79 -3.11
N LYS A 62 4.88 -22.79 -3.31
CA LYS A 62 4.91 -23.99 -2.47
C LYS A 62 6.28 -24.65 -2.59
N MET A 63 6.83 -25.14 -1.48
CA MET A 63 8.14 -25.78 -1.47
C MET A 63 8.21 -26.91 -2.49
N GLY A 64 9.21 -26.87 -3.36
CA GLY A 64 9.42 -27.85 -4.43
C GLY A 64 8.63 -27.60 -5.71
N ALA A 65 7.87 -26.52 -5.80
CA ALA A 65 7.15 -26.16 -7.02
C ALA A 65 7.94 -25.20 -7.92
N ASP A 66 7.90 -25.43 -9.23
CA ASP A 66 8.52 -24.58 -10.26
C ASP A 66 7.51 -23.60 -10.90
N ALA A 67 6.27 -23.61 -10.44
CA ALA A 67 5.24 -22.69 -10.91
C ALA A 67 4.16 -22.48 -9.85
N MET A 68 3.60 -21.27 -9.80
CA MET A 68 2.40 -20.95 -9.05
C MET A 68 1.43 -20.14 -9.90
N ALA A 69 0.16 -20.20 -9.54
CA ALA A 69 -0.87 -19.31 -10.08
C ALA A 69 -1.81 -18.86 -8.97
N VAL A 70 -2.20 -17.60 -9.03
CA VAL A 70 -3.22 -17.01 -8.15
C VAL A 70 -4.17 -16.21 -9.02
N GLY A 71 -5.46 -16.24 -8.72
CA GLY A 71 -6.41 -15.41 -9.44
C GLY A 71 -7.71 -15.22 -8.67
N VAL A 72 -8.42 -14.18 -9.08
CA VAL A 72 -9.72 -13.80 -8.54
C VAL A 72 -10.65 -13.39 -9.67
N GLU A 73 -11.91 -13.81 -9.55
CA GLU A 73 -13.01 -13.22 -10.31
C GLU A 73 -13.68 -12.18 -9.43
N TYR A 74 -13.92 -10.99 -9.97
CA TYR A 74 -14.51 -9.90 -9.21
C TYR A 74 -15.48 -9.07 -10.04
N ALA A 75 -16.40 -8.40 -9.36
CA ALA A 75 -17.30 -7.43 -9.95
C ALA A 75 -16.93 -6.02 -9.49
N SER A 76 -16.98 -5.08 -10.43
CA SER A 76 -16.81 -3.64 -10.22
C SER A 76 -17.92 -2.87 -10.94
N PHE A 77 -17.91 -1.54 -10.89
CA PHE A 77 -18.83 -0.75 -11.69
C PHE A 77 -18.66 -0.93 -13.21
N SER A 78 -17.49 -1.31 -13.68
CA SER A 78 -17.22 -1.59 -15.09
C SER A 78 -17.70 -2.98 -15.57
N GLY A 79 -18.09 -3.86 -14.64
CA GLY A 79 -18.58 -5.20 -14.96
C GLY A 79 -17.87 -6.30 -14.17
N SER A 80 -17.95 -7.52 -14.69
CA SER A 80 -17.26 -8.69 -14.14
C SER A 80 -15.89 -8.86 -14.82
N HIS A 81 -14.87 -9.12 -14.01
CA HIS A 81 -13.48 -9.21 -14.45
C HIS A 81 -12.79 -10.41 -13.81
N GLU A 82 -11.70 -10.87 -14.45
CA GLU A 82 -10.77 -11.85 -13.89
C GLU A 82 -9.36 -11.28 -13.88
N VAL A 83 -8.68 -11.39 -12.75
CA VAL A 83 -7.22 -11.22 -12.65
C VAL A 83 -6.59 -12.59 -12.38
N LYS A 84 -5.56 -12.92 -13.14
CA LYS A 84 -4.75 -14.12 -12.93
C LYS A 84 -3.27 -13.78 -13.02
N ILE A 85 -2.51 -14.16 -12.02
CA ILE A 85 -1.06 -13.99 -11.99
C ILE A 85 -0.41 -15.35 -11.93
N LYS A 86 0.50 -15.59 -12.87
CA LYS A 86 1.32 -16.80 -12.92
C LYS A 86 2.77 -16.45 -12.71
N LYS A 87 3.47 -17.23 -11.92
CA LYS A 87 4.93 -17.20 -11.82
C LYS A 87 5.45 -18.60 -12.05
N TYR A 88 6.42 -18.72 -12.95
CA TYR A 88 6.95 -20.01 -13.34
C TYR A 88 8.41 -19.89 -13.77
N ARG A 89 9.12 -21.01 -13.66
CA ARG A 89 10.52 -21.12 -14.09
C ARG A 89 10.59 -21.57 -15.53
N GLN A 90 11.29 -20.81 -16.37
CA GLN A 90 11.54 -21.14 -17.77
C GLN A 90 13.01 -20.89 -18.09
N HIS A 91 13.73 -21.89 -18.60
CA HIS A 91 15.16 -21.81 -18.89
C HIS A 91 15.98 -21.20 -17.73
N GLU A 92 15.76 -21.71 -16.53
CA GLU A 92 16.39 -21.26 -15.26
C GLU A 92 16.10 -19.80 -14.84
N ARG A 93 15.19 -19.11 -15.52
CA ARG A 93 14.78 -17.77 -15.17
C ARG A 93 13.33 -17.76 -14.72
N TRP A 94 13.06 -16.99 -13.67
CA TRP A 94 11.71 -16.73 -13.23
C TRP A 94 11.00 -15.80 -14.19
N GLN A 95 9.83 -16.22 -14.63
CA GLN A 95 8.91 -15.43 -15.46
C GLN A 95 7.66 -15.12 -14.65
N LYS A 96 7.09 -13.93 -14.91
CA LYS A 96 5.83 -13.50 -14.34
C LYS A 96 4.90 -13.07 -15.47
N GLU A 97 3.70 -13.58 -15.44
CA GLU A 97 2.64 -13.24 -16.39
C GLU A 97 1.42 -12.74 -15.61
N ILE A 98 0.87 -11.61 -16.03
CA ILE A 98 -0.35 -11.05 -15.48
C ILE A 98 -1.38 -11.04 -16.60
N LEU A 99 -2.54 -11.63 -16.33
CA LEU A 99 -3.68 -11.70 -17.22
C LEU A 99 -4.84 -10.90 -16.59
N LEU A 100 -5.47 -10.04 -17.37
CA LEU A 100 -6.71 -9.35 -17.04
C LEU A 100 -7.73 -9.71 -18.12
N ASP A 101 -8.84 -10.34 -17.73
CA ASP A 101 -9.88 -10.84 -18.63
C ASP A 101 -9.32 -11.74 -19.74
N GLY A 102 -8.35 -12.59 -19.38
CA GLY A 102 -7.66 -13.51 -20.29
C GLY A 102 -6.56 -12.86 -21.15
N ALA A 103 -6.46 -11.55 -21.23
CA ALA A 103 -5.43 -10.85 -21.99
C ALA A 103 -4.19 -10.58 -21.14
N ARG A 104 -2.99 -10.80 -21.71
CA ARG A 104 -1.73 -10.46 -21.04
C ARG A 104 -1.55 -8.94 -20.96
N VAL A 105 -1.33 -8.43 -19.73
CA VAL A 105 -1.16 -7.00 -19.46
C VAL A 105 0.17 -6.70 -18.78
N ARG A 106 0.61 -5.45 -18.89
CA ARG A 106 1.79 -4.97 -18.17
C ARG A 106 1.43 -4.62 -16.71
N PRO A 107 2.37 -4.63 -15.77
CA PRO A 107 2.10 -4.28 -14.37
C PRO A 107 1.35 -2.96 -14.18
N LYS A 108 1.63 -1.96 -15.02
CA LYS A 108 0.96 -0.65 -14.94
C LYS A 108 -0.51 -0.68 -15.39
N GLU A 109 -0.90 -1.63 -16.20
CA GLU A 109 -2.28 -1.80 -16.68
C GLU A 109 -3.08 -2.66 -15.70
N HIS A 110 -2.40 -3.51 -14.94
CA HIS A 110 -2.98 -4.29 -13.87
C HIS A 110 -3.23 -3.47 -12.59
N TYR A 111 -2.30 -2.56 -12.26
CA TYR A 111 -2.38 -1.80 -11.00
C TYR A 111 -3.60 -0.88 -11.01
N GLY A 112 -4.50 -1.05 -10.01
CA GLY A 112 -5.77 -0.34 -9.92
C GLY A 112 -6.96 -1.04 -10.60
N ALA A 113 -6.77 -2.17 -11.31
CA ALA A 113 -7.88 -2.97 -11.83
C ALA A 113 -8.71 -3.58 -10.71
N LEU A 114 -8.06 -4.17 -9.72
CA LEU A 114 -8.66 -4.59 -8.46
C LEU A 114 -8.08 -3.74 -7.33
N ASN A 115 -8.92 -3.07 -6.55
CA ASN A 115 -8.49 -2.25 -5.43
C ASN A 115 -8.72 -2.98 -4.10
N ALA A 116 -7.71 -2.97 -3.26
CA ALA A 116 -7.73 -3.59 -1.95
C ALA A 116 -7.10 -2.69 -0.89
N VAL A 117 -7.60 -2.77 0.34
CA VAL A 117 -6.98 -2.18 1.52
C VAL A 117 -6.71 -3.29 2.51
N MET A 118 -5.48 -3.40 2.97
CA MET A 118 -5.08 -4.40 3.93
C MET A 118 -4.76 -3.76 5.27
N PHE A 119 -5.31 -4.34 6.32
CA PHE A 119 -4.96 -4.08 7.71
C PHE A 119 -4.19 -5.26 8.26
N SER A 120 -3.12 -4.97 8.98
CA SER A 120 -2.29 -5.98 9.66
C SER A 120 -1.73 -5.41 10.98
N PRO A 121 -1.23 -6.23 11.90
CA PRO A 121 -0.59 -5.76 13.13
C PRO A 121 0.58 -4.81 12.87
N GLU A 122 1.26 -4.97 11.74
CA GLU A 122 2.38 -4.13 11.31
C GLU A 122 1.98 -2.68 11.00
N ASP A 123 0.69 -2.39 10.82
CA ASP A 123 0.22 -1.03 10.51
C ASP A 123 0.52 0.00 11.59
N LEU A 124 0.77 -0.44 12.82
CA LEU A 124 1.30 0.43 13.88
C LEU A 124 2.65 1.07 13.48
N GLN A 125 3.40 0.44 12.59
CA GLN A 125 4.64 0.99 12.03
C GLN A 125 4.40 2.20 11.12
N LEU A 126 3.19 2.45 10.65
CA LEU A 126 2.85 3.71 9.96
C LEU A 126 3.03 4.91 10.90
N VAL A 127 2.77 4.72 12.20
CA VAL A 127 2.95 5.75 13.22
C VAL A 127 4.38 5.71 13.78
N LYS A 128 4.88 4.54 14.17
CA LYS A 128 6.15 4.37 14.89
C LYS A 128 7.37 4.24 13.99
N GLY A 129 7.19 3.69 12.80
CA GLY A 129 8.26 3.25 11.92
C GLY A 129 8.92 4.37 11.11
N GLU A 130 9.74 3.96 10.16
CA GLU A 130 10.54 4.83 9.32
C GLU A 130 9.70 5.56 8.27
N PRO A 131 10.14 6.75 7.81
CA PRO A 131 9.47 7.51 6.76
C PRO A 131 9.21 6.71 5.47
N ALA A 132 10.05 5.73 5.16
CA ALA A 132 9.90 4.88 3.99
C ALA A 132 8.57 4.11 3.98
N LEU A 133 8.11 3.65 5.16
CA LEU A 133 6.83 2.93 5.29
C LEU A 133 5.64 3.87 5.03
N ARG A 134 5.68 5.09 5.56
CA ARG A 134 4.62 6.09 5.33
C ARG A 134 4.56 6.53 3.88
N ARG A 135 5.74 6.74 3.23
CA ARG A 135 5.77 7.03 1.78
C ARG A 135 5.18 5.89 0.97
N ARG A 136 5.61 4.65 1.23
CA ARG A 136 5.07 3.46 0.52
C ARG A 136 3.56 3.35 0.69
N PHE A 137 3.07 3.50 1.91
CA PHE A 137 1.63 3.52 2.22
C PHE A 137 0.89 4.56 1.37
N PHE A 138 1.38 5.80 1.35
CA PHE A 138 0.75 6.91 0.67
C PHE A 138 0.83 6.76 -0.85
N ASP A 139 1.99 6.37 -1.37
CA ASP A 139 2.20 6.15 -2.80
C ASP A 139 1.34 5.00 -3.34
N MET A 140 1.24 3.89 -2.61
CA MET A 140 0.34 2.80 -2.98
C MET A 140 -1.11 3.26 -3.06
N GLN A 141 -1.53 4.09 -2.12
CA GLN A 141 -2.90 4.57 -2.08
C GLN A 141 -3.25 5.47 -3.25
N ILE A 142 -2.37 6.42 -3.57
CA ILE A 142 -2.58 7.30 -4.74
C ILE A 142 -2.51 6.49 -6.03
N ALA A 143 -1.55 5.59 -6.15
CA ALA A 143 -1.33 4.80 -7.36
C ALA A 143 -2.50 3.86 -7.70
N GLN A 144 -3.27 3.38 -6.71
CA GLN A 144 -4.47 2.56 -6.95
C GLN A 144 -5.56 3.33 -7.72
N THR A 145 -5.64 4.64 -7.52
CA THR A 145 -6.70 5.49 -8.07
C THR A 145 -6.21 6.40 -9.20
N ASP A 146 -4.89 6.55 -9.36
CA ASP A 146 -4.24 7.39 -10.37
C ASP A 146 -3.16 6.60 -11.15
N PRO A 147 -3.50 6.00 -12.30
CA PRO A 147 -2.53 5.28 -13.13
C PRO A 147 -1.39 6.16 -13.63
N VAL A 148 -1.62 7.47 -13.79
CA VAL A 148 -0.57 8.43 -14.18
C VAL A 148 0.45 8.59 -13.06
N TYR A 149 -0.01 8.62 -11.80
CA TYR A 149 0.87 8.66 -10.65
C TYR A 149 1.76 7.41 -10.56
N TYR A 150 1.18 6.24 -10.80
CA TYR A 150 1.95 4.99 -10.82
C TYR A 150 3.06 5.01 -11.89
N ASP A 151 2.76 5.48 -13.09
CA ASP A 151 3.76 5.62 -14.19
C ASP A 151 4.86 6.65 -13.82
N LEU A 152 4.47 7.77 -13.17
CA LEU A 152 5.43 8.76 -12.66
C LEU A 152 6.39 8.16 -11.64
N LEU A 153 5.90 7.36 -10.68
CA LEU A 153 6.74 6.68 -9.70
C LEU A 153 7.74 5.73 -10.36
N LEU A 154 7.29 4.95 -11.35
CA LEU A 154 8.18 4.03 -12.08
C LEU A 154 9.28 4.78 -12.84
N LYS A 155 8.94 5.86 -13.55
CA LYS A 155 9.90 6.71 -14.27
C LYS A 155 10.87 7.38 -13.29
N TYR A 156 10.34 7.97 -12.22
CA TYR A 156 11.14 8.61 -11.20
C TYR A 156 12.19 7.68 -10.58
N ASN A 157 11.78 6.47 -10.21
CA ASN A 157 12.69 5.48 -9.63
C ASN A 157 13.80 5.09 -10.60
N ARG A 158 13.52 4.96 -11.90
CA ARG A 158 14.53 4.70 -12.93
C ARG A 158 15.52 5.86 -13.06
N VAL A 159 15.03 7.08 -13.12
CA VAL A 159 15.88 8.28 -13.20
C VAL A 159 16.75 8.42 -11.94
N LEU A 160 16.16 8.21 -10.77
CA LEU A 160 16.88 8.22 -9.50
C LEU A 160 18.01 7.17 -9.45
N GLN A 161 17.76 5.94 -9.91
CA GLN A 161 18.77 4.89 -9.97
C GLN A 161 19.92 5.25 -10.94
N GLN A 162 19.60 5.76 -12.12
CA GLN A 162 20.63 6.18 -13.11
C GLN A 162 21.45 7.37 -12.59
N ARG A 163 20.78 8.38 -12.01
CA ARG A 163 21.47 9.51 -11.41
C ARG A 163 22.40 9.05 -10.27
N ASN A 164 21.94 8.17 -9.40
CA ASN A 164 22.77 7.65 -8.30
C ASN A 164 23.95 6.81 -8.82
N ARG A 165 23.79 6.10 -9.93
CA ARG A 165 24.91 5.39 -10.58
C ARG A 165 25.97 6.38 -11.08
N LEU A 166 25.57 7.42 -11.79
CA LEU A 166 26.48 8.45 -12.27
C LEU A 166 27.17 9.21 -11.11
N LEU A 167 26.46 9.50 -10.02
CA LEU A 167 27.04 10.13 -8.84
C LEU A 167 28.17 9.26 -8.24
N LYS A 168 27.99 7.93 -8.20
CA LYS A 168 29.04 7.00 -7.75
C LYS A 168 30.21 6.97 -8.73
N GLU A 169 29.95 6.92 -10.03
CA GLU A 169 31.00 6.96 -11.07
C GLU A 169 31.83 8.24 -10.96
N LEU A 170 31.18 9.39 -10.78
CA LEU A 170 31.88 10.69 -10.59
C LEU A 170 32.69 10.73 -9.29
N ARG A 171 32.19 10.14 -8.21
CA ARG A 171 32.91 10.04 -6.93
C ARG A 171 34.16 9.17 -7.06
N ASP A 172 34.04 8.01 -7.70
CA ASP A 172 35.08 6.98 -7.71
C ASP A 172 36.11 7.22 -8.81
N ASN A 173 35.71 7.75 -9.96
CA ASN A 173 36.55 7.92 -11.16
C ASN A 173 36.80 9.38 -11.55
N GLY A 174 36.13 10.34 -10.92
CA GLY A 174 36.15 11.73 -11.34
C GLY A 174 35.36 11.98 -12.63
N GLY A 175 35.59 13.12 -13.25
CA GLY A 175 34.95 13.51 -14.51
C GLY A 175 34.16 14.82 -14.39
N SER A 176 33.55 15.27 -15.52
CA SER A 176 32.73 16.46 -15.51
C SER A 176 31.35 16.18 -14.90
N PRO A 177 30.91 16.99 -13.92
CA PRO A 177 29.55 16.93 -13.38
C PRO A 177 28.44 17.21 -14.40
N ASP A 178 28.77 17.75 -15.59
CA ASP A 178 27.80 18.08 -16.65
C ASP A 178 27.03 16.86 -17.15
N VAL A 179 27.57 15.66 -16.99
CA VAL A 179 26.89 14.41 -17.32
C VAL A 179 25.61 14.19 -16.52
N LEU A 180 25.45 14.87 -15.38
CA LEU A 180 24.25 14.83 -14.56
C LEU A 180 23.11 15.69 -15.09
N GLN A 181 23.39 16.68 -15.97
CA GLN A 181 22.41 17.70 -16.33
C GLN A 181 21.12 17.13 -16.96
N PRO A 182 21.17 16.21 -17.95
CA PRO A 182 19.95 15.62 -18.50
C PRO A 182 19.12 14.87 -17.45
N TRP A 183 19.80 14.19 -16.53
CA TRP A 183 19.17 13.45 -15.44
C TRP A 183 18.58 14.36 -14.37
N ASN A 184 19.23 15.52 -14.10
CA ASN A 184 18.71 16.52 -13.17
C ASN A 184 17.41 17.12 -13.70
N GLU A 185 17.33 17.50 -14.99
CA GLU A 185 16.12 18.08 -15.58
C GLU A 185 14.94 17.09 -15.52
N GLU A 186 15.16 15.85 -15.91
CA GLU A 186 14.12 14.83 -15.88
C GLU A 186 13.70 14.48 -14.41
N PHE A 187 14.68 14.44 -13.51
CA PHE A 187 14.43 14.25 -12.08
C PHE A 187 13.56 15.36 -11.51
N ILE A 188 13.87 16.62 -11.79
CA ILE A 188 13.11 17.80 -11.32
C ILE A 188 11.66 17.71 -11.78
N ARG A 189 11.46 17.48 -13.08
CA ARG A 189 10.13 17.37 -13.69
C ARG A 189 9.29 16.28 -13.04
N LEU A 190 9.86 15.09 -12.85
CA LEU A 190 9.17 13.94 -12.23
C LEU A 190 8.94 14.14 -10.75
N ALA A 191 9.92 14.67 -10.00
CA ALA A 191 9.81 14.95 -8.58
C ALA A 191 8.68 15.96 -8.29
N ALA A 192 8.63 17.05 -9.05
CA ALA A 192 7.59 18.06 -8.92
C ALA A 192 6.20 17.49 -9.22
N ALA A 193 6.06 16.68 -10.30
CA ALA A 193 4.81 16.04 -10.64
C ALA A 193 4.30 15.07 -9.55
N ILE A 194 5.21 14.32 -8.89
CA ILE A 194 4.88 13.43 -7.76
C ILE A 194 4.41 14.25 -6.57
N VAL A 195 5.15 15.30 -6.18
CA VAL A 195 4.80 16.13 -5.01
C VAL A 195 3.46 16.82 -5.20
N ARG A 196 3.17 17.38 -6.38
CA ARG A 196 1.86 17.97 -6.68
C ARG A 196 0.71 17.00 -6.42
N ARG A 197 0.82 15.74 -6.85
CA ARG A 197 -0.20 14.71 -6.62
C ARG A 197 -0.29 14.28 -5.15
N ARG A 198 0.85 14.15 -4.47
CA ARG A 198 0.86 13.86 -3.04
C ARG A 198 0.17 14.96 -2.23
N LEU A 199 0.41 16.24 -2.55
CA LEU A 199 -0.23 17.37 -1.87
C LEU A 199 -1.73 17.43 -2.13
N ALA A 200 -2.17 17.14 -3.36
CA ALA A 200 -3.60 17.04 -3.68
C ALA A 200 -4.28 15.91 -2.88
N ALA A 201 -3.66 14.73 -2.82
CA ALA A 201 -4.15 13.61 -2.02
C ALA A 201 -4.12 13.90 -0.52
N LEU A 202 -3.09 14.61 -0.03
CA LEU A 202 -2.99 15.03 1.36
C LEU A 202 -4.13 15.94 1.79
N GLY A 203 -4.56 16.88 0.93
CA GLY A 203 -5.71 17.74 1.21
C GLY A 203 -6.99 16.93 1.46
N LYS A 204 -7.21 15.88 0.65
CA LYS A 204 -8.32 14.94 0.83
C LYS A 204 -8.14 14.07 2.09
N LEU A 205 -6.89 13.66 2.38
CA LEU A 205 -6.57 12.91 3.59
C LEU A 205 -6.91 13.68 4.86
N GLN A 206 -6.52 14.95 4.94
CA GLN A 206 -6.70 15.75 6.16
C GLN A 206 -8.17 15.89 6.56
N ALA A 207 -9.06 16.13 5.59
CA ALA A 207 -10.49 16.26 5.86
C ALA A 207 -11.05 14.93 6.41
N ILE A 208 -10.79 13.82 5.73
CA ILE A 208 -11.38 12.51 6.05
C ILE A 208 -10.76 11.88 7.31
N ALA A 209 -9.42 11.91 7.45
CA ALA A 209 -8.76 11.26 8.57
C ALA A 209 -9.06 11.94 9.91
N GLY A 210 -9.22 13.26 9.90
CA GLY A 210 -9.64 14.02 11.08
C GLY A 210 -11.04 13.65 11.55
N GLU A 211 -12.00 13.55 10.63
CA GLU A 211 -13.39 13.12 10.92
C GLU A 211 -13.43 11.69 11.45
N ILE A 212 -12.73 10.77 10.80
CA ILE A 212 -12.65 9.36 11.25
C ILE A 212 -12.02 9.29 12.65
N TYR A 213 -10.90 9.97 12.88
CA TYR A 213 -10.24 9.96 14.18
C TYR A 213 -11.14 10.54 15.29
N SER A 214 -11.81 11.65 15.00
CA SER A 214 -12.78 12.26 15.92
C SER A 214 -13.93 11.30 16.27
N SER A 215 -14.43 10.54 15.31
CA SER A 215 -15.46 9.53 15.57
C SER A 215 -14.95 8.41 16.46
N ILE A 216 -13.69 7.97 16.27
CA ILE A 216 -13.04 6.93 17.09
C ILE A 216 -12.80 7.41 18.53
N THR A 217 -12.46 8.69 18.74
CA THR A 217 -12.09 9.25 20.04
C THR A 217 -13.20 10.07 20.69
N LYS A 218 -14.40 10.07 20.11
CA LYS A 218 -15.58 10.83 20.57
C LYS A 218 -15.31 12.35 20.64
N GLY A 219 -14.54 12.85 19.68
CA GLY A 219 -14.31 14.29 19.51
C GLY A 219 -13.30 14.91 20.48
N SER A 220 -12.62 14.12 21.32
CA SER A 220 -11.68 14.63 22.33
C SER A 220 -10.33 15.04 21.78
N GLU A 221 -9.98 14.63 20.56
CA GLU A 221 -8.65 14.76 19.99
C GLU A 221 -8.71 15.04 18.49
N MET A 222 -7.74 15.79 17.96
CA MET A 222 -7.64 16.16 16.56
C MET A 222 -6.37 15.57 15.92
N LEU A 223 -6.55 14.65 14.98
CA LEU A 223 -5.46 14.11 14.15
C LEU A 223 -5.22 15.02 12.95
N GLN A 224 -3.97 15.40 12.75
CA GLN A 224 -3.50 16.13 11.57
C GLN A 224 -2.38 15.34 10.87
N VAL A 225 -2.35 15.41 9.55
CA VAL A 225 -1.27 14.86 8.74
C VAL A 225 -0.61 15.99 7.97
N ARG A 226 0.71 16.13 8.09
CA ARG A 226 1.47 17.16 7.38
C ARG A 226 2.50 16.54 6.48
N TYR A 227 2.74 17.16 5.33
CA TYR A 227 3.81 16.77 4.43
C TYR A 227 5.10 17.48 4.82
N GLU A 228 6.12 16.70 5.10
CA GLU A 228 7.48 17.21 5.36
C GLU A 228 8.35 17.01 4.14
N GLN A 229 8.81 18.10 3.54
CA GLN A 229 9.77 18.08 2.46
C GLN A 229 11.18 18.30 3.00
N LYS A 230 12.11 17.44 2.63
CA LYS A 230 13.53 17.64 2.95
C LYS A 230 14.13 18.73 2.06
N ALA A 231 14.78 19.71 2.67
CA ALA A 231 15.64 20.69 2.04
C ALA A 231 17.09 20.50 2.50
N ASN A 232 18.04 21.23 1.92
CA ASN A 232 19.47 21.03 2.19
C ASN A 232 19.84 21.21 3.67
N ASN A 233 19.30 22.21 4.31
CA ASN A 233 19.62 22.55 5.70
C ASN A 233 18.41 22.59 6.62
N SER A 234 17.23 22.19 6.14
CA SER A 234 15.99 22.29 6.89
C SER A 234 14.99 21.21 6.46
N THR A 235 13.91 21.13 7.19
CA THR A 235 12.70 20.41 6.81
C THR A 235 11.61 21.45 6.64
N LEU A 236 11.01 21.50 5.46
CA LEU A 236 9.93 22.43 5.15
C LEU A 236 8.60 21.74 5.36
N LEU A 237 7.70 22.39 6.08
CA LEU A 237 6.29 22.02 6.08
C LEU A 237 5.68 22.65 4.83
N TYR A 238 5.31 21.81 3.89
CA TYR A 238 4.86 22.26 2.57
C TYR A 238 3.42 22.78 2.66
N PRO A 239 3.15 24.05 2.37
CA PRO A 239 1.80 24.52 2.17
C PRO A 239 1.29 24.07 0.79
N GLN A 240 -0.01 23.78 0.68
CA GLN A 240 -0.64 23.39 -0.58
C GLN A 240 -0.37 24.38 -1.74
N SER A 241 -0.16 25.65 -1.44
CA SER A 241 0.15 26.71 -2.41
C SER A 241 1.53 26.58 -3.08
N ALA A 242 2.42 25.75 -2.56
CA ALA A 242 3.79 25.62 -3.08
C ALA A 242 3.95 24.54 -4.16
N ALA A 243 2.86 23.86 -4.55
CA ALA A 243 2.90 22.83 -5.58
C ALA A 243 3.36 23.36 -6.95
N GLU A 244 3.06 24.65 -7.25
CA GLU A 244 3.45 25.32 -8.50
C GLU A 244 4.96 25.63 -8.55
N ALA A 245 5.56 25.95 -7.42
CA ALA A 245 7.00 26.27 -7.30
C ALA A 245 7.90 25.03 -7.11
N ALA A 246 7.36 23.81 -7.21
CA ALA A 246 8.10 22.60 -6.89
C ALA A 246 9.30 22.34 -7.85
N GLU A 247 9.21 22.76 -9.10
CA GLU A 247 10.32 22.58 -10.05
C GLU A 247 11.48 23.52 -9.72
N ASP A 248 11.19 24.81 -9.44
CA ASP A 248 12.21 25.79 -9.09
C ASP A 248 12.88 25.42 -7.76
N PHE A 249 12.09 24.95 -6.78
CA PHE A 249 12.63 24.42 -5.54
C PHE A 249 13.64 23.28 -5.78
N TYR A 250 13.27 22.26 -6.57
CA TYR A 250 14.19 21.15 -6.83
C TYR A 250 15.40 21.58 -7.65
N ARG A 251 15.26 22.52 -8.57
CA ARG A 251 16.35 23.06 -9.37
C ARG A 251 17.40 23.74 -8.49
N GLU A 252 16.96 24.62 -7.60
CA GLU A 252 17.81 25.30 -6.64
C GLU A 252 18.51 24.30 -5.72
N GLN A 253 17.73 23.44 -5.07
CA GLN A 253 18.25 22.48 -4.09
C GLN A 253 19.25 21.48 -4.69
N LEU A 254 19.03 20.99 -5.92
CA LEU A 254 19.97 20.10 -6.60
C LEU A 254 21.26 20.82 -6.99
N SER A 255 21.18 22.08 -7.45
CA SER A 255 22.34 22.89 -7.80
C SER A 255 23.26 23.09 -6.59
N GLU A 256 22.71 23.55 -5.48
CA GLU A 256 23.45 23.77 -4.23
C GLU A 256 24.09 22.49 -3.68
N ARG A 257 23.39 21.36 -3.86
CA ARG A 257 23.77 20.09 -3.26
C ARG A 257 24.67 19.22 -4.12
N GLN A 258 24.90 19.57 -5.38
CA GLN A 258 25.57 18.71 -6.36
C GLN A 258 26.89 18.13 -5.87
N ARG A 259 27.74 18.95 -5.28
CA ARG A 259 29.04 18.50 -4.72
C ARG A 259 28.87 17.47 -3.60
N LEU A 260 27.89 17.67 -2.73
CA LEU A 260 27.61 16.75 -1.62
C LEU A 260 27.02 15.44 -2.12
N ASP A 261 26.13 15.49 -3.12
CA ASP A 261 25.55 14.30 -3.74
C ASP A 261 26.63 13.45 -4.44
N ILE A 262 27.59 14.08 -5.15
CA ILE A 262 28.75 13.38 -5.73
C ILE A 262 29.57 12.75 -4.61
N LEU A 263 29.95 13.47 -3.57
CA LEU A 263 30.74 12.94 -2.46
C LEU A 263 30.07 11.73 -1.79
N ARG A 264 28.75 11.74 -1.65
CA ARG A 264 27.98 10.65 -1.05
C ARG A 264 27.61 9.53 -2.02
N GLY A 265 27.70 9.76 -3.32
CA GLY A 265 27.29 8.83 -4.36
C GLY A 265 25.78 8.56 -4.37
N ASN A 266 24.97 9.50 -3.88
CA ASN A 266 23.52 9.37 -3.86
C ASN A 266 22.80 10.71 -3.84
N THR A 267 21.55 10.71 -4.33
CA THR A 267 20.65 11.87 -4.36
C THR A 267 20.06 12.07 -2.97
N GLY A 268 20.34 13.22 -2.38
CA GLY A 268 19.92 13.52 -1.00
C GLY A 268 18.62 14.29 -0.86
N ILE A 269 17.99 14.70 -1.98
CA ILE A 269 16.74 15.45 -1.98
C ILE A 269 15.75 14.82 -2.98
N GLY A 270 14.46 15.04 -2.76
CA GLY A 270 13.39 14.56 -3.63
C GLY A 270 12.31 13.79 -2.88
N PRO A 271 11.18 13.46 -3.53
CA PRO A 271 10.04 12.79 -2.90
C PRO A 271 10.38 11.44 -2.24
N HIS A 272 11.49 10.81 -2.57
CA HIS A 272 12.01 9.62 -1.89
C HIS A 272 12.66 9.91 -0.52
N ARG A 273 12.84 11.18 -0.15
CA ARG A 273 13.37 11.65 1.14
C ARG A 273 12.33 12.31 2.04
N ASP A 274 11.20 12.67 1.47
CA ASP A 274 10.11 13.36 2.18
C ASP A 274 9.41 12.44 3.18
N ASP A 275 8.57 13.01 4.05
CA ASP A 275 7.83 12.27 5.07
C ASP A 275 6.38 12.78 5.21
N LEU A 276 5.55 11.98 5.89
CA LEU A 276 4.25 12.35 6.39
C LEU A 276 4.31 12.39 7.91
N GLN A 277 4.15 13.57 8.48
CA GLN A 277 4.12 13.76 9.93
C GLN A 277 2.69 13.63 10.46
N LEU A 278 2.51 12.74 11.43
CA LEU A 278 1.25 12.56 12.14
C LEU A 278 1.29 13.36 13.44
N LEU A 279 0.38 14.30 13.58
CA LEU A 279 0.25 15.14 14.75
C LEU A 279 -1.08 14.90 15.46
N LEU A 280 -1.06 14.83 16.78
CA LEU A 280 -2.23 14.77 17.62
C LEU A 280 -2.26 16.03 18.49
N ASN A 281 -3.30 16.85 18.33
CA ASN A 281 -3.40 18.14 19.01
C ASN A 281 -2.13 19.00 18.82
N GLY A 282 -1.52 18.96 17.63
CA GLY A 282 -0.29 19.69 17.29
C GLY A 282 1.02 19.05 17.71
N LEU A 283 1.00 17.96 18.49
CA LEU A 283 2.18 17.23 18.95
C LEU A 283 2.43 15.97 18.12
N SER A 284 3.70 15.57 17.93
CA SER A 284 4.05 14.35 17.20
C SER A 284 3.41 13.12 17.84
N LEU A 285 2.53 12.44 17.08
CA LEU A 285 1.88 11.20 17.52
C LEU A 285 2.91 10.08 17.76
N ARG A 286 3.98 10.06 16.97
CA ARG A 286 5.09 9.10 17.13
C ARG A 286 5.82 9.29 18.47
N ALA A 287 6.14 10.54 18.84
CA ALA A 287 6.98 10.84 19.98
C ALA A 287 6.21 10.93 21.31
N PHE A 288 4.98 11.45 21.27
CA PHE A 288 4.22 11.81 22.47
C PHE A 288 2.89 11.06 22.61
N GLY A 289 2.43 10.36 21.57
CA GLY A 289 1.19 9.63 21.62
C GLY A 289 1.27 8.38 22.50
N SER A 290 0.24 8.14 23.32
CA SER A 290 0.07 6.86 24.02
C SER A 290 -0.11 5.71 23.02
N GLN A 291 0.10 4.47 23.46
CA GLN A 291 -0.11 3.29 22.58
C GLN A 291 -1.55 3.24 22.01
N GLY A 292 -2.54 3.60 22.83
CA GLY A 292 -3.94 3.68 22.37
C GLY A 292 -4.14 4.74 21.29
N GLN A 293 -3.57 5.94 21.47
CA GLN A 293 -3.61 7.02 20.48
C GLN A 293 -2.91 6.63 19.18
N GLN A 294 -1.76 5.97 19.26
CA GLN A 294 -1.02 5.49 18.09
C GLN A 294 -1.79 4.41 17.32
N ARG A 295 -2.47 3.47 18.01
CA ARG A 295 -3.37 2.49 17.39
C ARG A 295 -4.58 3.16 16.74
N SER A 296 -5.18 4.16 17.39
CA SER A 296 -6.28 4.95 16.80
C SER A 296 -5.82 5.72 15.55
N GLY A 297 -4.61 6.27 15.57
CA GLY A 297 -4.03 6.95 14.42
C GLY A 297 -3.78 6.02 13.22
N ALA A 298 -3.23 4.83 13.48
CA ALA A 298 -3.06 3.81 12.45
C ALA A 298 -4.42 3.36 11.87
N LEU A 299 -5.41 3.11 12.71
CA LEU A 299 -6.77 2.75 12.29
C LEU A 299 -7.40 3.86 11.45
N ALA A 300 -7.30 5.12 11.86
CA ALA A 300 -7.84 6.25 11.11
C ALA A 300 -7.22 6.39 9.71
N LEU A 301 -5.90 6.18 9.59
CA LEU A 301 -5.23 6.19 8.29
C LEU A 301 -5.73 5.06 7.37
N LYS A 302 -6.00 3.89 7.92
CA LYS A 302 -6.51 2.76 7.15
C LYS A 302 -7.97 2.94 6.72
N LEU A 303 -8.82 3.42 7.62
CA LEU A 303 -10.20 3.75 7.25
C LEU A 303 -10.25 4.90 6.25
N TRP A 304 -9.32 5.85 6.33
CA TRP A 304 -9.16 6.85 5.28
C TRP A 304 -8.87 6.22 3.92
N GLN A 305 -8.03 5.18 3.84
CA GLN A 305 -7.75 4.51 2.55
C GLN A 305 -9.03 4.01 1.90
N LEU A 306 -9.94 3.38 2.67
CA LEU A 306 -11.22 2.91 2.16
C LEU A 306 -12.07 4.05 1.60
N GLN A 307 -12.19 5.14 2.37
CA GLN A 307 -12.98 6.30 1.97
C GLN A 307 -12.35 7.06 0.80
N TYR A 308 -11.03 7.14 0.75
CA TYR A 308 -10.30 7.78 -0.35
C TYR A 308 -10.57 7.05 -1.68
N VAL A 309 -10.40 5.72 -1.72
CA VAL A 309 -10.71 4.93 -2.93
C VAL A 309 -12.17 5.10 -3.33
N LYS A 310 -13.10 5.04 -2.34
CA LYS A 310 -14.52 5.27 -2.60
C LYS A 310 -14.79 6.63 -3.24
N ASN A 311 -14.13 7.67 -2.75
CA ASN A 311 -14.34 9.04 -3.26
C ASN A 311 -13.74 9.23 -4.67
N GLU A 312 -12.59 8.58 -4.96
CA GLU A 312 -11.93 8.70 -6.27
C GLU A 312 -12.59 7.82 -7.35
N LEU A 313 -13.05 6.62 -7.00
CA LEU A 313 -13.53 5.62 -7.96
C LEU A 313 -15.05 5.40 -7.91
N GLY A 314 -15.75 5.97 -6.92
CA GLY A 314 -17.19 5.78 -6.74
C GLY A 314 -17.58 4.49 -6.01
N GLU A 315 -16.67 3.52 -5.83
CA GLU A 315 -16.91 2.25 -5.16
C GLU A 315 -15.86 1.93 -4.11
N PHE A 316 -16.25 1.17 -3.07
CA PHE A 316 -15.29 0.73 -2.06
C PHE A 316 -14.35 -0.34 -2.61
N PRO A 317 -13.06 -0.31 -2.22
CA PRO A 317 -12.14 -1.43 -2.42
C PRO A 317 -12.55 -2.62 -1.54
N VAL A 318 -12.00 -3.80 -1.79
CA VAL A 318 -12.12 -4.91 -0.84
C VAL A 318 -11.23 -4.67 0.37
N LEU A 319 -11.66 -5.15 1.53
CA LEU A 319 -10.95 -4.99 2.80
C LEU A 319 -10.38 -6.32 3.28
N LEU A 320 -9.10 -6.34 3.59
CA LEU A 320 -8.37 -7.49 4.11
C LEU A 320 -7.95 -7.21 5.55
N LEU A 321 -8.42 -7.97 6.54
CA LEU A 321 -8.12 -7.83 7.96
C LEU A 321 -7.33 -9.05 8.44
N ASP A 322 -6.00 -8.94 8.53
CA ASP A 322 -5.12 -10.03 8.97
C ASP A 322 -4.86 -9.94 10.47
N ASP A 323 -5.53 -10.79 11.23
CA ASP A 323 -5.47 -10.90 12.71
C ASP A 323 -5.69 -9.58 13.49
N VAL A 324 -6.31 -8.60 12.84
CA VAL A 324 -6.51 -7.24 13.40
C VAL A 324 -7.53 -7.26 14.55
N MET A 325 -8.50 -8.18 14.51
CA MET A 325 -9.57 -8.24 15.52
C MET A 325 -9.04 -8.58 16.91
N SER A 326 -7.95 -9.31 17.01
CA SER A 326 -7.27 -9.61 18.28
C SER A 326 -6.51 -8.42 18.87
N GLU A 327 -6.03 -7.51 18.00
CA GLU A 327 -5.23 -6.33 18.38
C GLU A 327 -6.07 -5.12 18.81
N LEU A 328 -7.36 -5.10 18.45
CA LEU A 328 -8.28 -4.00 18.77
C LEU A 328 -9.04 -4.27 20.06
N ASP A 329 -9.18 -3.24 20.90
CA ASP A 329 -10.14 -3.26 22.00
C ASP A 329 -11.59 -3.28 21.47
N ASN A 330 -12.53 -3.59 22.37
CA ASN A 330 -13.95 -3.75 22.02
C ASN A 330 -14.54 -2.50 21.36
N SER A 331 -14.13 -1.28 21.76
CA SER A 331 -14.65 -0.04 21.22
C SER A 331 -14.21 0.16 19.77
N ARG A 332 -12.90 -0.01 19.48
CA ARG A 332 -12.33 0.13 18.14
C ARG A 332 -12.82 -0.97 17.21
N ARG A 333 -12.97 -2.20 17.73
CA ARG A 333 -13.55 -3.32 16.97
C ARG A 333 -14.99 -3.02 16.55
N ALA A 334 -15.83 -2.54 17.47
CA ALA A 334 -17.19 -2.17 17.16
C ALA A 334 -17.28 -1.05 16.11
N GLN A 335 -16.41 -0.04 16.19
CA GLN A 335 -16.37 1.05 15.22
C GLN A 335 -15.91 0.58 13.83
N LEU A 336 -14.91 -0.30 13.76
CA LEU A 336 -14.48 -0.89 12.49
C LEU A 336 -15.63 -1.69 11.86
N LEU A 337 -16.31 -2.54 12.63
CA LEU A 337 -17.45 -3.33 12.16
C LEU A 337 -18.59 -2.42 11.68
N LEU A 338 -18.95 -1.37 12.41
CA LEU A 338 -19.96 -0.39 11.99
C LEU A 338 -19.58 0.34 10.70
N PHE A 339 -18.29 0.62 10.50
CA PHE A 339 -17.82 1.29 9.28
C PHE A 339 -17.97 0.39 8.04
N ILE A 340 -17.69 -0.90 8.17
CA ILE A 340 -17.68 -1.85 7.06
C ILE A 340 -19.05 -2.48 6.77
N ASP A 341 -19.95 -2.48 7.75
CA ASP A 341 -21.24 -3.19 7.69
C ASP A 341 -22.07 -2.80 6.46
N GLY A 342 -22.43 -3.80 5.66
CA GLY A 342 -23.23 -3.66 4.43
C GLY A 342 -22.57 -2.83 3.30
N ARG A 343 -21.35 -2.32 3.49
CA ARG A 343 -20.70 -1.38 2.56
C ARG A 343 -19.50 -1.95 1.85
N VAL A 344 -18.67 -2.71 2.59
CA VAL A 344 -17.33 -3.14 2.14
C VAL A 344 -17.25 -4.65 2.23
N GLN A 345 -16.98 -5.33 1.10
CA GLN A 345 -16.64 -6.74 1.18
C GLN A 345 -15.35 -6.91 1.95
N THR A 346 -15.41 -7.73 2.99
CA THR A 346 -14.33 -7.85 3.97
C THR A 346 -13.89 -9.31 4.12
N PHE A 347 -12.60 -9.51 4.17
CA PHE A 347 -11.93 -10.79 4.42
C PHE A 347 -11.21 -10.70 5.76
N ILE A 348 -11.55 -11.57 6.71
CA ILE A 348 -11.05 -11.50 8.07
C ILE A 348 -10.35 -12.81 8.43
N THR A 349 -9.12 -12.75 8.92
CA THR A 349 -8.48 -13.89 9.58
C THR A 349 -8.61 -13.75 11.09
N VAL A 350 -9.00 -14.83 11.75
CA VAL A 350 -9.09 -14.94 13.22
C VAL A 350 -8.64 -16.32 13.66
N ASN A 351 -8.21 -16.42 14.92
CA ASN A 351 -7.91 -17.72 15.51
C ASN A 351 -9.18 -18.44 15.96
N ASP A 352 -10.14 -17.68 16.45
CA ASP A 352 -11.41 -18.17 16.99
C ASP A 352 -12.59 -17.53 16.24
N ARG A 353 -13.50 -18.37 15.77
CA ARG A 353 -14.74 -17.94 15.09
C ARG A 353 -15.63 -17.04 15.96
N GLU A 354 -15.62 -17.26 17.28
CA GLU A 354 -16.47 -16.52 18.21
C GLU A 354 -16.15 -15.02 18.29
N LEU A 355 -14.97 -14.61 17.80
CA LEU A 355 -14.60 -13.19 17.74
C LEU A 355 -15.43 -12.37 16.74
N ILE A 356 -16.11 -13.04 15.79
CA ILE A 356 -16.94 -12.40 14.77
C ILE A 356 -18.39 -12.85 14.95
N PRO A 357 -19.33 -11.92 15.18
CA PRO A 357 -20.75 -12.26 15.28
C PRO A 357 -21.27 -12.98 14.04
N GLU A 358 -22.11 -13.97 14.23
CA GLU A 358 -22.84 -14.59 13.11
C GLU A 358 -23.86 -13.60 12.54
N LEU A 359 -23.64 -13.19 11.32
CA LEU A 359 -24.54 -12.29 10.57
C LEU A 359 -24.96 -12.98 9.28
N ALA A 360 -26.21 -12.80 8.88
CA ALA A 360 -26.72 -13.34 7.64
C ALA A 360 -25.92 -12.82 6.44
N GLY A 361 -25.56 -13.71 5.51
CA GLY A 361 -24.78 -13.39 4.32
C GLY A 361 -23.27 -13.42 4.50
N ASN A 362 -22.75 -13.71 5.69
CA ASN A 362 -21.34 -13.99 5.91
C ASN A 362 -20.97 -15.43 5.53
N ALA A 363 -19.75 -15.65 5.06
CA ALA A 363 -19.20 -16.98 4.83
C ALA A 363 -18.09 -17.27 5.83
N TYR A 364 -18.02 -18.51 6.31
CA TYR A 364 -17.05 -18.97 7.30
C TYR A 364 -16.27 -20.15 6.75
N PHE A 365 -14.96 -20.04 6.75
CA PHE A 365 -14.04 -21.03 6.23
C PHE A 365 -13.07 -21.49 7.32
N LYS A 366 -13.11 -22.76 7.63
CA LYS A 366 -12.14 -23.38 8.57
C LYS A 366 -10.88 -23.75 7.79
N ILE A 367 -9.73 -23.28 8.29
CA ILE A 367 -8.43 -23.52 7.69
C ILE A 367 -7.63 -24.48 8.56
N SER A 368 -7.15 -25.57 7.97
CA SER A 368 -6.34 -26.58 8.65
C SER A 368 -5.31 -27.18 7.70
N GLY A 369 -4.01 -26.95 7.94
CA GLY A 369 -2.90 -27.53 7.18
C GLY A 369 -2.95 -27.28 5.66
N GLY A 370 -3.44 -26.11 5.22
CA GLY A 370 -3.61 -25.81 3.79
C GLY A 370 -4.88 -26.40 3.16
N SER A 371 -5.75 -27.01 3.96
CA SER A 371 -7.09 -27.43 3.55
C SER A 371 -8.13 -26.44 4.02
N ILE A 372 -9.19 -26.26 3.24
CA ILE A 372 -10.26 -25.32 3.49
C ILE A 372 -11.59 -26.09 3.51
N SER A 373 -12.39 -25.88 4.53
CA SER A 373 -13.77 -26.39 4.61
C SER A 373 -14.72 -25.23 4.92
N GLU A 374 -15.79 -25.12 4.16
CA GLU A 374 -16.90 -24.21 4.45
C GLU A 374 -17.68 -24.75 5.67
N ALA A 375 -18.06 -23.84 6.59
CA ALA A 375 -18.67 -24.20 7.87
C ALA A 375 -20.09 -23.65 8.02
#